data_0e8b640be05e6d63325b2929fb7a519b
#
_entry.id   0e8b640be05e6d63325b2929fb7a519b
#
_cell.length_a   1.000
_cell.length_b   1.000
_cell.length_c   1.000
_cell.angle_alpha   90.00
_cell.angle_beta   90.00
_cell.angle_gamma   90.00
#
_symmetry.space_group_name_H-M   'P 1'
#
loop_
_entity.id
_entity.type
_entity.pdbx_description
1 polymer ?
#
loop_
_entity_poly.entity_id
_entity_poly.type
_entity_poly.pdbx_seq_one_letter_code
_entity_poly.pdbx_strand_id
1 'polypeptide(L)'
;MRAKMLILASLLVVVGMLITSCTPATVTVVQTVEVPKEVPVTVVVTATPAPEKPEEQAAGQPMPCESLVGLELPDVKITAAEFINPIQPSASGDIVVVTAWKSPKSAFGQASVSVPFCRVAATVEDHINFEVWMPSPEKWNGRFNGVGNGALSGGINYPAMAGPLTRGYATASTDSGHVSDAPVLNAWMEDRPDLWVDFGYRAIHLMTVNAKKIIAAYYGQGPQYSYFTGCSGGGQQALAEAQKYPADYDGIVAGAPACRQTRGWPQETYPSYLTHRSPAHDIADKLELIHKAALAACDAKDGVEDGVIDNPRACDFDPASLQCKGGDAPDCLTAEEVDTVRKIYDGLRDPSTGELWYPGFERGSEMGWPGHIGEPFIIPQGYFKWVLFDDPNWDWRTFDFEDPEDFAILKDGDARYGPIFNAVEPDLTAFKELGGKLVLWHGWNDQNIVPGNSIDYYNSVVKAMGGLEKTQEFFRLFLLPGVTHCGGGDGPDSVDWLAVIQAWVEDGVAPDQVIAAKYDKLRINVLRTRPICPYPQFAVYKGTGDTNDAANFTCAAP
;
A
#
# COMPACT_ATOMS: atom_id res chain seq x y z
N MET A 1 -55.09 31.47 -19.86
CA MET A 1 -56.18 30.82 -20.62
C MET A 1 -55.71 29.45 -21.06
N ARG A 2 -56.38 28.48 -20.55
CA ARG A 2 -56.97 27.27 -21.18
C ARG A 2 -56.01 26.43 -22.00
N ALA A 3 -55.89 25.09 -21.89
CA ALA A 3 -56.62 24.04 -21.17
C ALA A 3 -55.94 22.71 -21.51
N LYS A 4 -55.80 21.87 -20.52
CA LYS A 4 -56.18 20.45 -20.43
C LYS A 4 -56.41 19.69 -21.76
N MET A 5 -55.78 18.50 -21.92
CA MET A 5 -56.56 17.26 -21.86
C MET A 5 -55.66 15.99 -21.80
N LEU A 6 -56.03 15.15 -20.87
CA LEU A 6 -55.70 13.73 -20.72
C LEU A 6 -56.16 12.91 -21.96
N ILE A 7 -55.50 11.76 -22.22
CA ILE A 7 -56.20 10.52 -22.56
C ILE A 7 -55.39 9.34 -21.98
N LEU A 8 -56.10 8.56 -21.18
CA LEU A 8 -55.82 7.15 -20.74
C LEU A 8 -56.15 6.18 -21.88
N ALA A 9 -55.49 5.05 -21.89
CA ALA A 9 -56.00 3.69 -22.19
C ALA A 9 -54.83 2.84 -22.72
N SER A 10 -54.63 1.58 -22.49
CA SER A 10 -55.25 0.52 -21.72
C SER A 10 -54.32 -0.68 -21.79
N LEU A 11 -54.29 -1.44 -20.71
CA LEU A 11 -53.71 -2.77 -20.56
C LEU A 11 -54.06 -3.72 -21.72
N LEU A 12 -53.07 -4.51 -22.13
CA LEU A 12 -53.29 -5.91 -22.58
C LEU A 12 -52.12 -6.78 -22.14
N VAL A 13 -52.40 -7.65 -21.17
CA VAL A 13 -51.58 -8.74 -20.70
C VAL A 13 -51.66 -9.86 -21.71
N VAL A 14 -50.52 -10.30 -22.24
CA VAL A 14 -50.40 -11.64 -22.84
C VAL A 14 -49.25 -12.36 -22.11
N VAL A 15 -49.66 -13.30 -21.29
CA VAL A 15 -48.78 -14.29 -20.66
C VAL A 15 -48.39 -15.29 -21.75
N GLY A 16 -47.12 -15.33 -22.10
CA GLY A 16 -46.51 -16.39 -22.87
C GLY A 16 -45.27 -16.88 -22.14
N MET A 17 -45.41 -18.01 -21.44
CA MET A 17 -44.28 -18.74 -20.92
C MET A 17 -43.43 -19.29 -22.09
N LEU A 18 -42.24 -18.76 -22.23
CA LEU A 18 -41.13 -19.46 -22.90
C LEU A 18 -39.93 -19.39 -21.98
N ILE A 19 -39.55 -20.58 -21.53
CA ILE A 19 -38.31 -20.84 -20.82
C ILE A 19 -37.18 -20.57 -21.80
N THR A 20 -36.48 -19.45 -21.64
CA THR A 20 -35.19 -19.20 -22.31
C THR A 20 -34.15 -18.95 -21.23
N SER A 21 -33.06 -19.69 -21.32
CA SER A 21 -31.86 -19.60 -20.49
C SER A 21 -31.46 -18.16 -20.21
N CYS A 22 -31.36 -17.77 -18.94
CA CYS A 22 -30.76 -16.51 -18.51
C CYS A 22 -29.25 -16.57 -18.78
N THR A 23 -28.81 -15.96 -19.85
CA THR A 23 -27.46 -15.42 -19.93
C THR A 23 -27.44 -14.11 -19.16
N PRO A 24 -26.53 -13.90 -18.22
CA PRO A 24 -26.43 -12.63 -17.50
C PRO A 24 -26.10 -11.51 -18.50
N ALA A 25 -26.89 -10.45 -18.47
CA ALA A 25 -26.63 -9.27 -19.28
C ALA A 25 -25.43 -8.52 -18.68
N THR A 26 -24.35 -8.45 -19.44
CA THR A 26 -23.17 -7.64 -19.09
C THR A 26 -23.57 -6.16 -19.17
N VAL A 27 -23.59 -5.46 -18.02
CA VAL A 27 -23.78 -4.02 -18.00
C VAL A 27 -22.39 -3.38 -18.10
N THR A 28 -22.07 -2.85 -19.28
CA THR A 28 -20.83 -2.09 -19.48
C THR A 28 -21.07 -0.66 -18.98
N VAL A 29 -20.46 -0.29 -17.87
CA VAL A 29 -20.42 1.10 -17.41
C VAL A 29 -19.17 1.73 -18.02
N VAL A 30 -19.34 2.59 -19.00
CA VAL A 30 -18.26 3.39 -19.57
C VAL A 30 -18.06 4.61 -18.68
N GLN A 31 -17.02 4.63 -17.87
CA GLN A 31 -16.59 5.80 -17.14
C GLN A 31 -15.56 6.53 -17.99
N THR A 32 -15.91 7.65 -18.57
CA THR A 32 -14.97 8.49 -19.31
C THR A 32 -14.26 9.38 -18.30
N VAL A 33 -12.96 9.15 -18.12
CA VAL A 33 -12.10 10.06 -17.37
C VAL A 33 -11.53 11.06 -18.37
N GLU A 34 -12.00 12.30 -18.32
CA GLU A 34 -11.41 13.38 -19.14
C GLU A 34 -10.06 13.78 -18.54
N VAL A 35 -8.99 13.45 -19.22
CA VAL A 35 -7.65 13.92 -18.90
C VAL A 35 -7.43 15.29 -19.57
N PRO A 36 -6.82 16.28 -18.90
CA PRO A 36 -6.75 17.69 -19.39
C PRO A 36 -6.00 17.92 -20.71
N LYS A 37 -5.21 16.99 -21.16
CA LYS A 37 -4.69 16.98 -22.54
C LYS A 37 -5.70 16.19 -23.39
N GLU A 38 -6.24 16.79 -24.42
CA GLU A 38 -7.30 16.35 -25.34
C GLU A 38 -7.13 14.91 -25.92
N VAL A 39 -6.75 13.96 -25.11
CA VAL A 39 -6.76 12.54 -25.45
C VAL A 39 -7.83 11.90 -24.58
N PRO A 40 -9.01 11.60 -25.10
CA PRO A 40 -10.02 10.85 -24.36
C PRO A 40 -9.46 9.44 -24.10
N VAL A 41 -8.95 9.18 -22.93
CA VAL A 41 -8.70 7.82 -22.48
C VAL A 41 -10.04 7.25 -22.07
N THR A 42 -10.66 6.51 -22.94
CA THR A 42 -11.86 5.74 -22.60
C THR A 42 -11.41 4.54 -21.78
N VAL A 43 -11.44 4.65 -20.45
CA VAL A 43 -11.28 3.50 -19.57
C VAL A 43 -12.61 2.77 -19.57
N VAL A 44 -12.70 1.67 -20.30
CA VAL A 44 -13.84 0.76 -20.23
C VAL A 44 -13.70 -0.02 -18.92
N VAL A 45 -14.30 0.47 -17.85
CA VAL A 45 -14.50 -0.32 -16.65
C VAL A 45 -15.71 -1.21 -16.93
N THR A 46 -15.44 -2.44 -17.32
CA THR A 46 -16.50 -3.46 -17.41
C THR A 46 -16.88 -3.80 -15.97
N ALA A 47 -18.02 -3.28 -15.50
CA ALA A 47 -18.61 -3.82 -14.28
C ALA A 47 -18.98 -5.27 -14.57
N THR A 48 -18.16 -6.18 -14.10
CA THR A 48 -18.41 -7.62 -14.15
C THR A 48 -19.65 -7.92 -13.32
N PRO A 49 -20.58 -8.78 -13.74
CA PRO A 49 -21.59 -9.37 -12.86
C PRO A 49 -20.88 -9.96 -11.64
N ALA A 50 -21.60 -10.06 -10.49
CA ALA A 50 -21.06 -10.54 -9.23
C ALA A 50 -19.98 -11.59 -9.46
N PRO A 51 -18.76 -11.39 -8.95
CA PRO A 51 -17.60 -12.16 -9.36
C PRO A 51 -17.84 -13.63 -8.99
N GLU A 52 -18.02 -14.47 -9.99
CA GLU A 52 -17.85 -15.91 -9.81
C GLU A 52 -16.34 -16.15 -9.65
N LYS A 53 -15.99 -16.93 -8.62
CA LYS A 53 -14.61 -17.41 -8.47
C LYS A 53 -14.22 -18.06 -9.80
N PRO A 54 -13.07 -17.71 -10.42
CA PRO A 54 -12.69 -18.28 -11.70
C PRO A 54 -12.82 -19.80 -11.65
N GLU A 55 -13.45 -20.42 -12.66
CA GLU A 55 -13.53 -21.87 -12.76
C GLU A 55 -12.10 -22.43 -12.62
N GLU A 56 -11.97 -23.39 -11.71
CA GLU A 56 -10.73 -24.12 -11.49
C GLU A 56 -10.26 -24.66 -12.84
N GLN A 57 -9.13 -24.15 -13.35
CA GLN A 57 -8.62 -24.57 -14.66
C GLN A 57 -8.42 -26.08 -14.61
N ALA A 58 -9.10 -26.81 -15.51
CA ALA A 58 -9.00 -28.25 -15.59
C ALA A 58 -7.52 -28.65 -15.62
N ALA A 59 -7.14 -29.61 -14.78
CA ALA A 59 -5.78 -30.13 -14.68
C ALA A 59 -5.25 -30.51 -16.06
N GLY A 60 -4.22 -29.81 -16.53
CA GLY A 60 -3.51 -30.08 -17.78
C GLY A 60 -2.30 -30.98 -17.53
N GLN A 61 -1.62 -31.36 -18.61
CA GLN A 61 -0.31 -32.00 -18.46
C GLN A 61 0.74 -30.92 -18.05
N PRO A 62 1.54 -31.13 -16.99
CA PRO A 62 2.59 -30.21 -16.61
C PRO A 62 3.59 -29.96 -17.74
N MET A 63 3.98 -28.70 -17.93
CA MET A 63 5.00 -28.33 -18.92
C MET A 63 6.38 -28.22 -18.27
N PRO A 64 7.46 -28.70 -18.91
CA PRO A 64 8.82 -28.37 -18.47
C PRO A 64 9.06 -26.86 -18.47
N CYS A 65 9.91 -26.38 -17.58
CA CYS A 65 10.17 -24.94 -17.39
C CYS A 65 10.52 -24.24 -18.71
N GLU A 66 11.51 -24.76 -19.43
CA GLU A 66 12.01 -24.15 -20.68
C GLU A 66 10.97 -24.18 -21.80
N SER A 67 10.02 -25.11 -21.72
CA SER A 67 8.93 -25.21 -22.71
C SER A 67 7.88 -24.11 -22.55
N LEU A 68 7.83 -23.45 -21.41
CA LEU A 68 6.89 -22.34 -21.14
C LEU A 68 7.11 -21.15 -22.09
N VAL A 69 8.30 -21.01 -22.68
CA VAL A 69 8.53 -19.98 -23.71
C VAL A 69 7.60 -20.11 -24.91
N GLY A 70 7.08 -21.33 -25.17
CA GLY A 70 6.11 -21.62 -26.23
C GLY A 70 4.65 -21.58 -25.77
N LEU A 71 4.36 -21.22 -24.53
CA LEU A 71 2.99 -21.08 -24.02
C LEU A 71 2.32 -19.86 -24.66
N GLU A 72 1.22 -20.11 -25.38
CA GLU A 72 0.43 -19.04 -25.99
C GLU A 72 -0.62 -18.52 -24.99
N LEU A 73 -0.54 -17.25 -24.67
CA LEU A 73 -1.50 -16.52 -23.84
C LEU A 73 -1.94 -15.24 -24.59
N PRO A 74 -3.22 -14.86 -24.54
CA PRO A 74 -3.68 -13.63 -25.17
C PRO A 74 -2.90 -12.41 -24.64
N ASP A 75 -2.41 -11.58 -25.55
CA ASP A 75 -1.68 -10.31 -25.27
C ASP A 75 -0.43 -10.44 -24.39
N VAL A 76 0.07 -11.69 -24.20
CA VAL A 76 1.26 -11.98 -23.38
C VAL A 76 2.35 -12.62 -24.24
N LYS A 77 3.53 -12.08 -24.15
CA LYS A 77 4.74 -12.65 -24.73
C LYS A 77 5.66 -13.14 -23.61
N ILE A 78 5.84 -14.46 -23.50
CA ILE A 78 6.87 -15.02 -22.63
C ILE A 78 8.22 -14.81 -23.33
N THR A 79 9.08 -14.00 -22.70
CA THR A 79 10.36 -13.58 -23.27
C THR A 79 11.51 -14.48 -22.88
N ALA A 80 11.39 -15.20 -21.76
CA ALA A 80 12.32 -16.22 -21.33
C ALA A 80 11.67 -17.16 -20.31
N ALA A 81 12.14 -18.40 -20.27
CA ALA A 81 11.83 -19.40 -19.24
C ALA A 81 13.09 -20.24 -19.01
N GLU A 82 13.58 -20.30 -17.78
CA GLU A 82 14.80 -21.00 -17.43
C GLU A 82 14.70 -21.63 -16.03
N PHE A 83 15.23 -22.84 -15.89
CA PHE A 83 15.34 -23.49 -14.58
C PHE A 83 16.61 -23.04 -13.89
N ILE A 84 16.46 -22.28 -12.80
CA ILE A 84 17.56 -21.80 -11.98
C ILE A 84 17.86 -22.84 -10.91
N ASN A 85 19.08 -23.37 -10.95
CA ASN A 85 19.55 -24.31 -9.92
C ASN A 85 20.74 -23.68 -9.19
N PRO A 86 20.63 -23.40 -7.89
CA PRO A 86 21.78 -22.93 -7.08
C PRO A 86 22.88 -23.98 -7.17
N ILE A 87 24.07 -23.57 -7.65
CA ILE A 87 25.19 -24.48 -7.91
C ILE A 87 25.71 -25.07 -6.59
N GLN A 88 26.08 -26.35 -6.63
CA GLN A 88 26.59 -27.25 -5.57
C GLN A 88 27.38 -26.59 -4.42
N PRO A 89 27.31 -27.16 -3.19
CA PRO A 89 27.76 -26.51 -1.98
C PRO A 89 29.25 -26.08 -2.02
N SER A 90 29.49 -24.80 -2.05
CA SER A 90 30.73 -24.24 -1.54
C SER A 90 30.67 -24.20 0.00
N ALA A 91 31.78 -24.19 0.68
CA ALA A 91 31.85 -24.12 2.15
C ALA A 91 31.15 -22.87 2.75
N SER A 92 30.59 -21.99 1.91
CA SER A 92 29.90 -20.75 2.25
C SER A 92 28.37 -20.78 2.03
N GLY A 93 27.81 -21.91 1.58
CA GLY A 93 26.39 -22.02 1.23
C GLY A 93 26.09 -21.43 -0.18
N ASP A 94 25.40 -22.21 -1.01
CA ASP A 94 25.14 -21.78 -2.39
C ASP A 94 23.98 -20.79 -2.44
N ILE A 95 24.29 -19.58 -2.91
CA ILE A 95 23.34 -18.53 -3.17
C ILE A 95 23.47 -18.15 -4.64
N VAL A 96 22.35 -18.21 -5.39
CA VAL A 96 22.26 -17.61 -6.70
C VAL A 96 21.77 -16.18 -6.54
N VAL A 97 22.56 -15.22 -7.01
CA VAL A 97 22.12 -13.85 -7.14
C VAL A 97 21.32 -13.71 -8.44
N VAL A 98 20.04 -13.52 -8.32
CA VAL A 98 19.15 -13.27 -9.45
C VAL A 98 19.13 -11.78 -9.72
N THR A 99 19.49 -11.39 -10.95
CA THR A 99 19.49 -9.99 -11.40
C THR A 99 18.42 -9.77 -12.44
N ALA A 100 17.88 -8.55 -12.49
CA ALA A 100 16.89 -8.17 -13.51
C ALA A 100 17.45 -8.30 -14.93
N TRP A 101 16.66 -8.88 -15.84
CA TRP A 101 17.06 -9.04 -17.23
C TRP A 101 17.11 -7.73 -18.01
N LYS A 102 16.24 -6.76 -17.69
CA LYS A 102 16.09 -5.51 -18.44
C LYS A 102 16.53 -4.24 -17.69
N SER A 103 16.63 -4.28 -16.38
CA SER A 103 17.05 -3.12 -15.57
C SER A 103 18.00 -3.54 -14.43
N PRO A 104 19.29 -3.76 -14.74
CA PRO A 104 20.27 -4.17 -13.72
C PRO A 104 20.53 -3.12 -12.64
N LYS A 105 20.02 -1.91 -12.80
CA LYS A 105 20.21 -0.78 -11.87
C LYS A 105 19.01 -0.53 -10.94
N SER A 106 17.88 -1.21 -11.13
CA SER A 106 16.73 -1.07 -10.24
C SER A 106 17.11 -1.48 -8.81
N ALA A 107 16.75 -0.67 -7.83
CA ALA A 107 16.92 -0.97 -6.40
C ALA A 107 16.22 -2.29 -5.99
N PHE A 108 15.22 -2.73 -6.76
CA PHE A 108 14.43 -3.94 -6.55
C PHE A 108 14.87 -5.11 -7.46
N GLY A 109 15.89 -4.93 -8.28
CA GLY A 109 16.26 -5.86 -9.35
C GLY A 109 17.26 -6.95 -8.96
N GLN A 110 17.51 -7.20 -7.67
CA GLN A 110 18.43 -8.24 -7.21
C GLN A 110 17.88 -8.97 -5.99
N ALA A 111 18.01 -10.29 -5.99
CA ALA A 111 17.73 -11.13 -4.82
C ALA A 111 18.72 -12.30 -4.74
N SER A 112 18.99 -12.75 -3.51
CA SER A 112 19.73 -13.98 -3.24
C SER A 112 18.73 -15.10 -3.01
N VAL A 113 18.81 -16.18 -3.80
CA VAL A 113 17.92 -17.34 -3.72
C VAL A 113 18.73 -18.60 -3.52
N SER A 114 18.31 -19.46 -2.57
CA SER A 114 19.00 -20.71 -2.21
C SER A 114 18.25 -21.97 -2.61
N VAL A 115 17.09 -21.85 -3.27
CA VAL A 115 16.25 -22.98 -3.69
C VAL A 115 16.17 -23.07 -5.22
N PRO A 116 16.04 -24.26 -5.81
CA PRO A 116 15.80 -24.43 -7.23
C PRO A 116 14.41 -23.91 -7.61
N PHE A 117 14.30 -23.23 -8.75
CA PHE A 117 13.02 -22.72 -9.25
C PHE A 117 13.01 -22.49 -10.76
N CYS A 118 11.84 -22.54 -11.34
CA CYS A 118 11.60 -22.11 -12.72
C CYS A 118 11.35 -20.59 -12.71
N ARG A 119 12.17 -19.85 -13.44
CA ARG A 119 12.04 -18.41 -13.67
C ARG A 119 11.42 -18.15 -15.03
N VAL A 120 10.31 -17.44 -15.06
CA VAL A 120 9.63 -17.03 -16.30
C VAL A 120 9.54 -15.51 -16.33
N ALA A 121 10.02 -14.91 -17.43
CA ALA A 121 9.81 -13.49 -17.71
C ALA A 121 8.83 -13.34 -18.86
N ALA A 122 7.92 -12.38 -18.71
CA ALA A 122 6.90 -12.11 -19.70
C ALA A 122 6.57 -10.61 -19.78
N THR A 123 5.93 -10.22 -20.89
CA THR A 123 5.45 -8.87 -21.12
C THR A 123 3.99 -8.94 -21.57
N VAL A 124 3.12 -8.15 -20.96
CA VAL A 124 1.72 -7.95 -21.36
C VAL A 124 1.64 -6.67 -22.17
N GLU A 125 0.85 -6.67 -23.27
CA GLU A 125 0.62 -5.49 -24.11
C GLU A 125 1.92 -4.75 -24.51
N ASP A 126 3.00 -5.52 -24.74
CA ASP A 126 4.34 -5.07 -25.15
C ASP A 126 5.09 -4.12 -24.18
N HIS A 127 4.51 -3.75 -23.03
CA HIS A 127 5.16 -2.80 -22.11
C HIS A 127 5.08 -3.17 -20.61
N ILE A 128 4.06 -3.89 -20.14
CA ILE A 128 3.97 -4.32 -18.74
C ILE A 128 4.82 -5.57 -18.53
N ASN A 129 6.01 -5.42 -17.98
CA ASN A 129 6.89 -6.54 -17.71
C ASN A 129 6.59 -7.16 -16.36
N PHE A 130 6.65 -8.48 -16.28
CA PHE A 130 6.51 -9.23 -15.04
C PHE A 130 7.35 -10.50 -15.04
N GLU A 131 7.65 -11.01 -13.87
CA GLU A 131 8.25 -12.32 -13.71
C GLU A 131 7.44 -13.21 -12.78
N VAL A 132 7.50 -14.51 -13.05
CA VAL A 132 6.92 -15.56 -12.21
C VAL A 132 8.05 -16.52 -11.82
N TRP A 133 8.24 -16.72 -10.53
CA TRP A 133 9.20 -17.67 -9.97
C TRP A 133 8.45 -18.83 -9.31
N MET A 134 8.71 -20.04 -9.74
CA MET A 134 7.98 -21.22 -9.35
C MET A 134 8.94 -22.26 -8.76
N PRO A 135 8.78 -22.68 -7.51
CA PRO A 135 9.57 -23.80 -6.95
C PRO A 135 9.48 -25.03 -7.85
N SER A 136 10.43 -25.96 -7.72
CA SER A 136 10.29 -27.26 -8.39
C SER A 136 8.99 -27.96 -7.93
N PRO A 137 8.37 -28.81 -8.78
CA PRO A 137 7.03 -29.35 -8.49
C PRO A 137 6.89 -30.04 -7.14
N GLU A 138 7.93 -30.75 -6.69
CA GLU A 138 7.95 -31.44 -5.38
C GLU A 138 8.11 -30.51 -4.17
N LYS A 139 8.41 -29.23 -4.40
CA LYS A 139 8.57 -28.20 -3.36
C LYS A 139 7.43 -27.19 -3.34
N TRP A 140 6.62 -27.17 -4.39
CA TRP A 140 5.49 -26.26 -4.42
C TRP A 140 4.43 -26.63 -3.39
N ASN A 141 4.00 -25.65 -2.60
CA ASN A 141 3.03 -25.83 -1.54
C ASN A 141 1.56 -25.60 -1.99
N GLY A 142 1.30 -25.51 -3.30
CA GLY A 142 -0.03 -25.26 -3.86
C GLY A 142 -0.48 -23.79 -3.78
N ARG A 143 0.40 -22.86 -3.41
CA ARG A 143 0.06 -21.45 -3.18
C ARG A 143 0.78 -20.52 -4.14
N PHE A 144 0.16 -19.38 -4.36
CA PHE A 144 0.71 -18.24 -5.10
C PHE A 144 0.79 -17.01 -4.18
N ASN A 145 1.87 -16.24 -4.28
CA ASN A 145 1.98 -14.93 -3.63
C ASN A 145 2.43 -13.87 -4.64
N GLY A 146 1.53 -12.99 -5.05
CA GLY A 146 1.87 -11.76 -5.73
C GLY A 146 2.51 -10.78 -4.76
N VAL A 147 3.56 -10.07 -5.19
CA VAL A 147 4.25 -9.09 -4.36
C VAL A 147 4.22 -7.71 -5.00
N GLY A 148 3.91 -6.72 -4.18
CA GLY A 148 3.87 -5.33 -4.60
C GLY A 148 5.25 -4.68 -4.70
N ASN A 149 5.25 -3.47 -5.24
CA ASN A 149 6.44 -2.66 -5.43
C ASN A 149 6.61 -1.60 -4.33
N GLY A 150 7.61 -0.73 -4.50
CA GLY A 150 7.83 0.43 -3.65
C GLY A 150 7.99 1.71 -4.46
N ALA A 151 7.88 2.86 -3.82
CA ALA A 151 7.94 4.16 -4.44
C ALA A 151 7.01 4.26 -5.65
N LEU A 152 7.50 4.74 -6.78
CA LEU A 152 6.77 4.83 -8.05
C LEU A 152 7.08 3.68 -9.00
N SER A 153 7.60 2.57 -8.48
CA SER A 153 7.89 1.34 -9.21
C SER A 153 8.91 1.50 -10.36
N GLY A 154 8.66 0.90 -11.50
CA GLY A 154 9.58 0.88 -12.65
C GLY A 154 10.53 -0.31 -12.64
N GLY A 155 10.33 -1.29 -11.74
CA GLY A 155 11.13 -2.51 -11.65
C GLY A 155 10.45 -3.61 -10.86
N ILE A 156 10.75 -4.85 -11.20
CA ILE A 156 10.24 -6.04 -10.54
C ILE A 156 10.89 -6.20 -9.16
N ASN A 157 10.09 -6.50 -8.13
CA ASN A 157 10.55 -6.55 -6.74
C ASN A 157 11.10 -7.94 -6.37
N TYR A 158 12.32 -8.24 -6.81
CA TYR A 158 12.98 -9.52 -6.56
C TYR A 158 13.21 -9.84 -5.07
N PRO A 159 13.63 -8.89 -4.21
CA PRO A 159 13.76 -9.16 -2.78
C PRO A 159 12.46 -9.67 -2.14
N ALA A 160 11.33 -9.07 -2.51
CA ALA A 160 10.02 -9.48 -1.98
C ALA A 160 9.58 -10.86 -2.51
N MET A 161 9.98 -11.24 -3.75
CA MET A 161 9.68 -12.55 -4.31
C MET A 161 10.49 -13.69 -3.64
N ALA A 162 11.72 -13.44 -3.22
CA ALA A 162 12.63 -14.47 -2.70
C ALA A 162 12.14 -15.14 -1.41
N GLY A 163 11.57 -14.39 -0.50
CA GLY A 163 11.06 -14.91 0.77
C GLY A 163 9.96 -15.97 0.59
N PRO A 164 8.83 -15.64 -0.06
CA PRO A 164 7.76 -16.60 -0.36
C PRO A 164 8.26 -17.81 -1.18
N LEU A 165 9.14 -17.59 -2.18
CA LEU A 165 9.72 -18.67 -2.98
C LEU A 165 10.41 -19.72 -2.11
N THR A 166 11.25 -19.31 -1.13
CA THR A 166 11.95 -20.23 -0.23
C THR A 166 10.99 -21.02 0.67
N ARG A 167 9.77 -20.53 0.86
CA ARG A 167 8.67 -21.17 1.61
C ARG A 167 7.79 -22.06 0.74
N GLY A 168 8.14 -22.25 -0.54
CA GLY A 168 7.44 -23.10 -1.48
C GLY A 168 6.27 -22.44 -2.21
N TYR A 169 6.10 -21.13 -2.13
CA TYR A 169 5.10 -20.40 -2.92
C TYR A 169 5.61 -20.19 -4.34
N ALA A 170 4.74 -20.29 -5.34
CA ALA A 170 4.96 -19.58 -6.59
C ALA A 170 4.79 -18.08 -6.31
N THR A 171 5.60 -17.23 -6.93
CA THR A 171 5.59 -15.79 -6.65
C THR A 171 5.75 -14.97 -7.93
N ALA A 172 5.14 -13.80 -7.99
CA ALA A 172 5.25 -12.89 -9.13
C ALA A 172 5.30 -11.43 -8.71
N SER A 173 5.95 -10.62 -9.54
CA SER A 173 5.98 -9.16 -9.43
C SER A 173 6.06 -8.53 -10.82
N THR A 174 5.66 -7.27 -10.96
CA THR A 174 5.67 -6.50 -12.22
C THR A 174 6.41 -5.19 -12.06
N ASP A 175 6.80 -4.57 -13.17
CA ASP A 175 7.35 -3.20 -13.21
C ASP A 175 6.28 -2.10 -13.13
N SER A 176 5.01 -2.46 -13.01
CA SER A 176 3.86 -1.56 -12.99
C SER A 176 3.64 -0.79 -14.30
N GLY A 177 4.05 -1.37 -15.43
CA GLY A 177 3.81 -0.85 -16.77
C GLY A 177 4.88 0.09 -17.31
N HIS A 178 5.96 0.31 -16.59
CA HIS A 178 7.07 1.13 -17.04
C HIS A 178 8.41 0.66 -16.49
N VAL A 179 9.49 1.05 -17.12
CA VAL A 179 10.86 0.77 -16.65
C VAL A 179 11.49 2.07 -16.16
N SER A 180 12.03 2.06 -14.94
CA SER A 180 12.78 3.18 -14.37
C SER A 180 14.02 2.69 -13.64
N ASP A 181 15.16 3.29 -13.94
CA ASP A 181 16.40 3.04 -13.20
C ASP A 181 16.43 3.75 -11.83
N ALA A 182 15.47 4.66 -11.61
CA ALA A 182 15.33 5.41 -10.38
C ALA A 182 13.84 5.49 -9.99
N PRO A 183 13.37 4.60 -9.10
CA PRO A 183 11.94 4.49 -8.75
C PRO A 183 11.37 5.73 -8.07
N VAL A 184 12.19 6.70 -7.73
CA VAL A 184 11.78 8.01 -7.18
C VAL A 184 11.73 9.13 -8.22
N LEU A 185 12.19 8.89 -9.46
CA LEU A 185 12.16 9.86 -10.56
C LEU A 185 10.98 9.55 -11.48
N ASN A 186 10.16 10.55 -11.72
CA ASN A 186 8.81 10.41 -12.27
C ASN A 186 8.68 10.86 -13.72
N ALA A 187 9.79 11.06 -14.44
CA ALA A 187 9.75 11.50 -15.85
C ALA A 187 8.95 10.57 -16.77
N TRP A 188 8.72 9.30 -16.35
CA TRP A 188 7.86 8.38 -17.07
C TRP A 188 6.37 8.81 -17.06
N MET A 189 5.97 9.71 -16.16
CA MET A 189 4.60 10.25 -16.09
C MET A 189 4.34 11.30 -17.17
N GLU A 190 5.39 11.88 -17.79
CA GLU A 190 5.27 12.92 -18.80
C GLU A 190 4.51 12.39 -20.02
N ASP A 191 3.39 13.03 -20.38
CA ASP A 191 2.57 12.72 -21.56
C ASP A 191 2.13 11.26 -21.73
N ARG A 192 2.06 10.48 -20.62
CA ARG A 192 1.76 9.05 -20.65
C ARG A 192 0.62 8.67 -19.68
N PRO A 193 -0.61 9.22 -19.88
CA PRO A 193 -1.75 8.88 -19.02
C PRO A 193 -2.15 7.40 -19.07
N ASP A 194 -1.80 6.66 -20.12
CA ASP A 194 -1.93 5.22 -20.22
C ASP A 194 -1.11 4.51 -19.12
N LEU A 195 0.13 4.93 -18.89
CA LEU A 195 0.99 4.37 -17.85
C LEU A 195 0.51 4.73 -16.43
N TRP A 196 -0.22 5.84 -16.26
CA TRP A 196 -0.78 6.19 -14.96
C TRP A 196 -1.81 5.15 -14.50
N VAL A 197 -2.63 4.65 -15.43
CA VAL A 197 -3.63 3.61 -15.16
C VAL A 197 -2.96 2.27 -14.82
N ASP A 198 -1.90 1.93 -15.57
CA ASP A 198 -1.11 0.72 -15.29
C ASP A 198 -0.47 0.77 -13.91
N PHE A 199 0.21 1.88 -13.60
CA PHE A 199 0.81 2.13 -12.30
C PHE A 199 -0.24 2.13 -11.18
N GLY A 200 -1.37 2.78 -11.39
CA GLY A 200 -2.43 2.94 -10.40
C GLY A 200 -3.05 1.62 -9.94
N TYR A 201 -3.28 0.67 -10.88
CA TYR A 201 -3.95 -0.59 -10.52
C TYR A 201 -3.87 -1.69 -11.60
N ARG A 202 -3.79 -1.36 -12.92
CA ARG A 202 -4.04 -2.35 -13.98
C ARG A 202 -2.88 -3.36 -14.13
N ALA A 203 -1.64 -2.92 -13.99
CA ALA A 203 -0.49 -3.78 -14.21
C ALA A 203 -0.40 -4.93 -13.21
N ILE A 204 -0.78 -4.71 -11.95
CA ILE A 204 -0.81 -5.77 -10.92
C ILE A 204 -1.84 -6.84 -11.26
N HIS A 205 -3.05 -6.43 -11.64
CA HIS A 205 -4.10 -7.35 -12.09
C HIS A 205 -3.64 -8.21 -13.30
N LEU A 206 -3.11 -7.55 -14.33
CA LEU A 206 -2.64 -8.24 -15.53
C LEU A 206 -1.49 -9.21 -15.23
N MET A 207 -0.56 -8.82 -14.38
CA MET A 207 0.46 -9.72 -13.85
C MET A 207 -0.19 -10.93 -13.15
N THR A 208 -1.14 -10.70 -12.25
CA THR A 208 -1.79 -11.71 -11.42
C THR A 208 -2.50 -12.78 -12.25
N VAL A 209 -3.38 -12.36 -13.16
CA VAL A 209 -4.16 -13.30 -13.96
C VAL A 209 -3.28 -14.11 -14.91
N ASN A 210 -2.21 -13.53 -15.44
CA ASN A 210 -1.30 -14.23 -16.33
C ASN A 210 -0.28 -15.09 -15.57
N ALA A 211 0.18 -14.67 -14.39
CA ALA A 211 0.99 -15.51 -13.50
C ALA A 211 0.25 -16.79 -13.12
N LYS A 212 -1.04 -16.71 -12.76
CA LYS A 212 -1.86 -17.90 -12.45
C LYS A 212 -1.95 -18.88 -13.64
N LYS A 213 -2.07 -18.37 -14.88
CA LYS A 213 -2.07 -19.22 -16.10
C LYS A 213 -0.72 -19.91 -16.32
N ILE A 214 0.39 -19.19 -16.11
CA ILE A 214 1.75 -19.74 -16.22
C ILE A 214 1.98 -20.81 -15.15
N ILE A 215 1.56 -20.56 -13.90
CA ILE A 215 1.60 -21.50 -12.78
C ILE A 215 0.81 -22.77 -13.14
N ALA A 216 -0.41 -22.61 -13.65
CA ALA A 216 -1.24 -23.75 -14.06
C ALA A 216 -0.61 -24.56 -15.18
N ALA A 217 0.03 -23.92 -16.16
CA ALA A 217 0.75 -24.62 -17.22
C ALA A 217 1.96 -25.39 -16.69
N TYR A 218 2.72 -24.81 -15.75
CA TYR A 218 3.92 -25.45 -15.19
C TYR A 218 3.60 -26.65 -14.30
N TYR A 219 2.62 -26.53 -13.39
CA TYR A 219 2.27 -27.59 -12.45
C TYR A 219 1.15 -28.54 -12.95
N GLY A 220 0.46 -28.19 -14.05
CA GLY A 220 -0.72 -28.90 -14.52
C GLY A 220 -2.00 -28.54 -13.74
N GLN A 221 -1.91 -27.66 -12.77
CA GLN A 221 -3.03 -27.16 -11.97
C GLN A 221 -2.73 -25.73 -11.45
N GLY A 222 -3.79 -24.92 -11.28
CA GLY A 222 -3.68 -23.60 -10.69
C GLY A 222 -3.35 -23.61 -9.20
N PRO A 223 -3.03 -22.44 -8.59
CA PRO A 223 -2.83 -22.34 -7.15
C PRO A 223 -4.16 -22.57 -6.41
N GLN A 224 -4.10 -23.34 -5.32
CA GLN A 224 -5.24 -23.55 -4.43
C GLN A 224 -5.62 -22.29 -3.67
N TYR A 225 -4.61 -21.53 -3.25
CA TYR A 225 -4.76 -20.24 -2.59
C TYR A 225 -3.83 -19.20 -3.18
N SER A 226 -4.31 -17.97 -3.26
CA SER A 226 -3.59 -16.84 -3.79
C SER A 226 -3.52 -15.70 -2.76
N TYR A 227 -2.32 -15.21 -2.51
CA TYR A 227 -2.06 -14.12 -1.57
C TYR A 227 -1.41 -12.94 -2.27
N PHE A 228 -1.64 -11.75 -1.75
CA PHE A 228 -0.88 -10.56 -2.14
C PHE A 228 -0.25 -9.90 -0.92
N THR A 229 1.01 -9.51 -1.04
CA THR A 229 1.74 -8.80 0.02
C THR A 229 2.46 -7.59 -0.54
N GLY A 230 2.29 -6.43 0.09
CA GLY A 230 2.98 -5.21 -0.32
C GLY A 230 2.98 -4.14 0.76
N CYS A 231 3.96 -3.24 0.70
CA CYS A 231 4.07 -2.08 1.58
C CYS A 231 4.25 -0.80 0.76
N SER A 232 3.83 0.36 1.27
CA SER A 232 3.97 1.65 0.57
C SER A 232 3.13 1.71 -0.72
N GLY A 233 3.75 1.94 -1.87
CA GLY A 233 3.13 1.75 -3.17
C GLY A 233 2.55 0.34 -3.33
N GLY A 234 3.26 -0.70 -2.84
CA GLY A 234 2.75 -2.08 -2.80
C GLY A 234 1.54 -2.27 -1.88
N GLY A 235 1.43 -1.49 -0.83
CA GLY A 235 0.24 -1.44 0.03
C GLY A 235 -0.96 -0.80 -0.68
N GLN A 236 -0.72 0.25 -1.48
CA GLN A 236 -1.76 0.84 -2.34
C GLN A 236 -2.22 -0.19 -3.40
N GLN A 237 -1.29 -0.90 -4.05
CA GLN A 237 -1.59 -1.97 -4.99
C GLN A 237 -2.43 -3.08 -4.33
N ALA A 238 -2.09 -3.48 -3.11
CA ALA A 238 -2.85 -4.46 -2.32
C ALA A 238 -4.31 -4.03 -2.10
N LEU A 239 -4.53 -2.76 -1.75
CA LEU A 239 -5.88 -2.22 -1.57
C LEU A 239 -6.63 -2.10 -2.90
N ALA A 240 -5.94 -1.72 -3.99
CA ALA A 240 -6.53 -1.66 -5.32
C ALA A 240 -7.03 -3.04 -5.79
N GLU A 241 -6.27 -4.13 -5.49
CA GLU A 241 -6.70 -5.50 -5.78
C GLU A 241 -7.99 -5.87 -5.03
N ALA A 242 -8.06 -5.60 -3.71
CA ALA A 242 -9.27 -5.87 -2.94
C ALA A 242 -10.50 -5.10 -3.44
N GLN A 243 -10.30 -3.88 -3.94
CA GLN A 243 -11.36 -2.97 -4.36
C GLN A 243 -11.82 -3.22 -5.80
N LYS A 244 -10.88 -3.40 -6.73
CA LYS A 244 -11.16 -3.43 -8.17
C LYS A 244 -11.18 -4.85 -8.74
N TYR A 245 -10.44 -5.78 -8.14
CA TYR A 245 -10.27 -7.16 -8.63
C TYR A 245 -10.43 -8.19 -7.50
N PRO A 246 -11.57 -8.20 -6.82
CA PRO A 246 -11.80 -8.95 -5.58
C PRO A 246 -11.67 -10.47 -5.73
N ALA A 247 -11.68 -11.01 -6.95
CA ALA A 247 -11.50 -12.43 -7.22
C ALA A 247 -10.03 -12.87 -7.38
N ASP A 248 -9.09 -11.92 -7.40
CA ASP A 248 -7.69 -12.23 -7.69
C ASP A 248 -6.96 -12.88 -6.52
N TYR A 249 -7.32 -12.55 -5.28
CA TYR A 249 -6.63 -13.04 -4.10
C TYR A 249 -7.59 -13.47 -3.00
N ASP A 250 -7.26 -14.58 -2.33
CA ASP A 250 -7.99 -15.07 -1.15
C ASP A 250 -7.57 -14.30 0.12
N GLY A 251 -6.32 -13.85 0.18
CA GLY A 251 -5.78 -13.09 1.31
C GLY A 251 -4.84 -11.98 0.87
N ILE A 252 -5.01 -10.79 1.45
CA ILE A 252 -4.25 -9.60 1.10
C ILE A 252 -3.63 -8.99 2.36
N VAL A 253 -2.34 -8.62 2.26
CA VAL A 253 -1.62 -7.85 3.28
C VAL A 253 -1.19 -6.52 2.68
N ALA A 254 -1.79 -5.43 3.16
CA ALA A 254 -1.45 -4.06 2.79
C ALA A 254 -0.68 -3.39 3.92
N GLY A 255 0.61 -3.13 3.73
CA GLY A 255 1.44 -2.42 4.68
C GLY A 255 1.58 -0.95 4.34
N ALA A 256 1.47 -0.05 5.32
CA ALA A 256 1.70 1.39 5.18
C ALA A 256 1.27 1.95 3.80
N PRO A 257 0.02 1.74 3.35
CA PRO A 257 -0.39 1.97 1.98
C PRO A 257 -0.44 3.45 1.62
N ALA A 258 0.12 3.81 0.46
CA ALA A 258 -0.07 5.12 -0.17
C ALA A 258 -1.48 5.21 -0.80
N CYS A 259 -2.54 4.93 -0.02
CA CYS A 259 -3.87 4.73 -0.60
C CYS A 259 -4.57 6.01 -1.06
N ARG A 260 -4.14 7.20 -0.61
CA ARG A 260 -4.66 8.51 -1.05
C ARG A 260 -3.54 9.36 -1.63
N GLN A 261 -2.93 8.91 -2.71
CA GLN A 261 -1.72 9.53 -3.27
C GLN A 261 -1.93 11.00 -3.63
N THR A 262 -3.05 11.34 -4.27
CA THR A 262 -3.35 12.72 -4.70
C THR A 262 -3.48 13.72 -3.56
N ARG A 263 -3.71 13.25 -2.32
CA ARG A 263 -3.69 14.07 -1.10
C ARG A 263 -2.42 13.88 -0.30
N GLY A 264 -1.84 12.68 -0.34
CA GLY A 264 -0.61 12.34 0.37
C GLY A 264 0.60 13.11 -0.18
N TRP A 265 0.75 13.18 -1.51
CA TRP A 265 1.85 13.92 -2.13
C TRP A 265 1.90 15.41 -1.76
N PRO A 266 0.78 16.17 -1.72
CA PRO A 266 0.75 17.51 -1.12
C PRO A 266 1.16 17.52 0.35
N GLN A 267 0.67 16.58 1.16
CA GLN A 267 1.04 16.49 2.57
C GLN A 267 2.53 16.20 2.77
N GLU A 268 3.13 15.33 1.96
CA GLU A 268 4.57 15.03 2.02
C GLU A 268 5.45 16.24 1.64
N THR A 269 4.90 17.21 0.90
CA THR A 269 5.57 18.46 0.51
C THR A 269 5.31 19.59 1.54
N TYR A 270 4.20 19.55 2.25
CA TYR A 270 3.76 20.62 3.15
C TYR A 270 4.76 20.96 4.30
N PRO A 271 5.40 20.00 4.98
CA PRO A 271 6.41 20.34 5.99
C PRO A 271 7.59 21.13 5.43
N SER A 272 8.04 20.83 4.19
CA SER A 272 9.09 21.61 3.54
C SER A 272 8.64 23.04 3.23
N TYR A 273 7.40 23.21 2.75
CA TYR A 273 6.80 24.52 2.56
C TYR A 273 6.78 25.31 3.88
N LEU A 274 6.36 24.73 4.98
CA LEU A 274 6.30 25.37 6.29
C LEU A 274 7.69 25.84 6.76
N THR A 275 8.70 24.97 6.66
CA THR A 275 10.06 25.25 7.14
C THR A 275 10.86 26.17 6.21
N HIS A 276 10.49 26.24 4.93
CA HIS A 276 11.17 27.10 3.92
C HIS A 276 10.66 28.54 3.90
N ARG A 277 9.48 28.83 4.43
CA ARG A 277 8.85 30.16 4.37
C ARG A 277 9.75 31.28 4.92
N SER A 278 10.49 31.01 5.95
CA SER A 278 11.49 31.92 6.53
C SER A 278 12.42 31.14 7.48
N PRO A 279 13.66 31.63 7.70
CA PRO A 279 14.56 31.03 8.69
C PRO A 279 13.97 30.90 10.11
N ALA A 280 12.97 31.73 10.45
CA ALA A 280 12.28 31.67 11.75
C ALA A 280 11.40 30.41 11.91
N HIS A 281 11.12 29.69 10.84
CA HIS A 281 10.35 28.44 10.83
C HIS A 281 11.21 27.17 10.71
N ASP A 282 12.53 27.30 10.66
CA ASP A 282 13.44 26.15 10.58
C ASP A 282 13.57 25.47 11.94
N ILE A 283 13.22 24.20 11.98
CA ILE A 283 13.23 23.35 13.18
C ILE A 283 14.26 22.22 13.10
N ALA A 284 15.09 22.18 12.05
CA ALA A 284 15.96 21.04 11.77
C ALA A 284 16.90 20.69 12.92
N ASP A 285 17.49 21.71 13.56
CA ASP A 285 18.43 21.52 14.69
C ASP A 285 17.72 21.23 16.03
N LYS A 286 16.38 21.28 16.07
CA LYS A 286 15.58 21.13 17.29
C LYS A 286 14.71 19.86 17.33
N LEU A 287 14.80 19.00 16.32
CA LEU A 287 13.99 17.78 16.24
C LEU A 287 14.22 16.84 17.43
N GLU A 288 15.46 16.69 17.87
CA GLU A 288 15.79 15.87 19.04
C GLU A 288 15.18 16.44 20.34
N LEU A 289 15.13 17.76 20.48
CA LEU A 289 14.48 18.43 21.60
C LEU A 289 12.98 18.14 21.61
N ILE A 290 12.32 18.29 20.45
CA ILE A 290 10.89 18.05 20.28
C ILE A 290 10.57 16.58 20.58
N HIS A 291 11.33 15.66 20.01
CA HIS A 291 11.16 14.21 20.19
C HIS A 291 11.28 13.80 21.66
N LYS A 292 12.33 14.25 22.35
CA LYS A 292 12.52 13.96 23.79
C LYS A 292 11.37 14.49 24.63
N ALA A 293 10.84 15.65 24.29
CA ALA A 293 9.72 16.22 25.02
C ALA A 293 8.41 15.45 24.75
N ALA A 294 8.19 14.99 23.54
CA ALA A 294 7.05 14.12 23.20
C ALA A 294 7.13 12.79 23.94
N LEU A 295 8.29 12.13 23.96
CA LEU A 295 8.51 10.91 24.73
C LEU A 295 8.30 11.15 26.24
N ALA A 296 8.91 12.18 26.82
CA ALA A 296 8.75 12.49 28.24
C ALA A 296 7.29 12.75 28.66
N ALA A 297 6.46 13.23 27.73
CA ALA A 297 5.05 13.47 28.01
C ALA A 297 4.19 12.22 27.84
N CYS A 298 4.58 11.26 27.00
CA CYS A 298 3.65 10.25 26.49
C CYS A 298 4.11 8.78 26.56
N ASP A 299 5.41 8.51 26.68
CA ASP A 299 5.97 7.16 26.69
C ASP A 299 5.33 6.29 27.80
N ALA A 300 5.28 6.81 29.03
CA ALA A 300 4.74 6.08 30.19
C ALA A 300 3.21 5.85 30.18
N LYS A 301 2.47 6.34 29.18
CA LYS A 301 1.00 6.29 29.19
C LYS A 301 0.41 4.89 28.98
N ASP A 302 1.16 3.97 28.41
CA ASP A 302 0.81 2.55 28.29
C ASP A 302 1.23 1.70 29.51
N GLY A 303 1.94 2.34 30.46
CA GLY A 303 2.45 1.72 31.68
C GLY A 303 3.92 1.27 31.58
N VAL A 304 4.62 1.60 30.49
CA VAL A 304 6.03 1.29 30.25
C VAL A 304 6.77 2.55 29.81
N GLU A 305 8.00 2.75 30.30
CA GLU A 305 8.91 3.77 29.77
C GLU A 305 10.00 3.04 28.95
N ASP A 306 9.84 2.95 27.64
CA ASP A 306 10.73 2.14 26.80
C ASP A 306 11.20 2.84 25.51
N GLY A 307 10.95 4.16 25.40
CA GLY A 307 11.32 4.99 24.27
C GLY A 307 10.35 4.90 23.10
N VAL A 308 9.14 4.35 23.32
CA VAL A 308 8.11 4.18 22.30
C VAL A 308 6.77 4.68 22.79
N ILE A 309 6.06 5.44 21.98
CA ILE A 309 4.69 5.87 22.28
C ILE A 309 3.73 4.85 21.64
N ASP A 310 3.10 4.00 22.44
CA ASP A 310 2.20 2.93 21.95
C ASP A 310 0.90 3.47 21.32
N ASN A 311 0.40 4.60 21.83
CA ASN A 311 -0.78 5.26 21.25
C ASN A 311 -0.52 6.77 21.12
N PRO A 312 0.07 7.24 20.00
CA PRO A 312 0.35 8.65 19.78
C PRO A 312 -0.87 9.56 19.86
N ARG A 313 -2.08 9.02 19.59
CA ARG A 313 -3.32 9.79 19.62
C ARG A 313 -3.86 10.04 21.03
N ALA A 314 -3.35 9.32 22.03
CA ALA A 314 -3.56 9.60 23.43
C ALA A 314 -2.48 10.55 24.02
N CYS A 315 -1.51 10.93 23.20
CA CYS A 315 -0.43 11.83 23.58
C CYS A 315 -0.90 13.29 23.55
N ASP A 316 -0.81 13.97 24.67
CA ASP A 316 -1.21 15.37 24.86
C ASP A 316 -0.03 16.36 24.80
N PHE A 317 1.13 15.93 24.30
CA PHE A 317 2.28 16.81 24.10
C PHE A 317 1.91 17.99 23.20
N ASP A 318 2.09 19.22 23.75
CA ASP A 318 1.97 20.49 23.01
C ASP A 318 3.35 21.13 22.88
N PRO A 319 3.84 21.41 21.64
CA PRO A 319 5.11 22.11 21.41
C PRO A 319 5.25 23.44 22.16
N ALA A 320 4.15 24.10 22.51
CA ALA A 320 4.20 25.32 23.31
C ALA A 320 4.82 25.12 24.71
N SER A 321 4.87 23.89 25.23
CA SER A 321 5.58 23.57 26.47
C SER A 321 7.09 23.84 26.37
N LEU A 322 7.63 23.83 25.15
CA LEU A 322 9.03 24.15 24.85
C LEU A 322 9.26 25.63 24.48
N GLN A 323 8.23 26.47 24.51
CA GLN A 323 8.37 27.87 24.06
C GLN A 323 9.39 28.67 24.85
N CYS A 324 10.27 29.38 24.15
CA CYS A 324 11.29 30.24 24.74
C CYS A 324 10.67 31.33 25.60
N LYS A 325 11.23 31.54 26.78
CA LYS A 325 10.86 32.66 27.68
C LYS A 325 11.62 33.95 27.38
N GLY A 326 12.63 33.86 26.56
CA GLY A 326 13.52 34.96 26.13
C GLY A 326 13.70 34.95 24.61
N GLY A 327 14.91 35.21 24.14
CA GLY A 327 15.25 35.07 22.74
C GLY A 327 15.42 33.59 22.33
N ASP A 328 15.61 33.34 21.02
CA ASP A 328 15.88 32.02 20.49
C ASP A 328 17.10 31.35 21.13
N ALA A 329 16.96 30.05 21.47
CA ALA A 329 18.03 29.26 22.09
C ALA A 329 17.87 27.77 21.67
N PRO A 330 18.97 26.98 21.72
CA PRO A 330 18.94 25.56 21.27
C PRO A 330 18.04 24.64 22.11
N ASP A 331 17.66 25.08 23.33
CA ASP A 331 16.87 24.30 24.28
C ASP A 331 15.40 24.73 24.36
N CYS A 332 14.94 25.56 23.43
CA CYS A 332 13.55 26.01 23.37
C CYS A 332 13.12 26.29 21.90
N LEU A 333 11.81 26.47 21.70
CA LEU A 333 11.20 26.82 20.42
C LEU A 333 10.76 28.28 20.42
N THR A 334 11.01 29.04 19.36
CA THR A 334 10.36 30.33 19.14
C THR A 334 8.85 30.15 18.92
N ALA A 335 8.09 31.25 18.87
CA ALA A 335 6.66 31.17 18.60
C ALA A 335 6.37 30.63 17.17
N GLU A 336 7.21 31.01 16.23
CA GLU A 336 7.13 30.57 14.83
C GLU A 336 7.46 29.08 14.69
N GLU A 337 8.47 28.58 15.40
CA GLU A 337 8.81 27.15 15.44
C GLU A 337 7.70 26.32 16.11
N VAL A 338 7.10 26.83 17.19
CA VAL A 338 5.93 26.19 17.82
C VAL A 338 4.77 26.07 16.81
N ASP A 339 4.47 27.13 16.06
CA ASP A 339 3.43 27.11 15.01
C ASP A 339 3.75 26.07 13.93
N THR A 340 5.01 26.03 13.46
CA THR A 340 5.47 25.06 12.47
C THR A 340 5.27 23.62 12.95
N VAL A 341 5.73 23.28 14.15
CA VAL A 341 5.60 21.93 14.71
C VAL A 341 4.13 21.53 14.89
N ARG A 342 3.28 22.47 15.34
CA ARG A 342 1.83 22.23 15.46
C ARG A 342 1.21 21.92 14.11
N LYS A 343 1.51 22.70 13.06
CA LYS A 343 0.98 22.48 11.71
C LYS A 343 1.42 21.16 11.13
N ILE A 344 2.66 20.73 11.38
CA ILE A 344 3.15 19.40 10.96
C ILE A 344 2.35 18.28 11.63
N TYR A 345 2.09 18.39 12.95
CA TYR A 345 1.24 17.41 13.65
C TYR A 345 -0.23 17.47 13.22
N ASP A 346 -0.75 18.67 12.99
CA ASP A 346 -2.17 18.88 12.66
C ASP A 346 -2.52 18.44 11.22
N GLY A 347 -1.52 18.41 10.33
CA GLY A 347 -1.70 18.03 8.93
C GLY A 347 -2.20 19.16 8.03
N LEU A 348 -2.39 18.80 6.76
CA LEU A 348 -2.80 19.75 5.73
C LEU A 348 -4.30 20.01 5.81
N ARG A 349 -4.67 21.29 5.90
CA ARG A 349 -6.04 21.74 6.00
C ARG A 349 -6.43 22.60 4.79
N ASP A 350 -7.69 22.50 4.39
CA ASP A 350 -8.28 23.41 3.40
C ASP A 350 -8.31 24.84 4.00
N PRO A 351 -7.56 25.81 3.46
CA PRO A 351 -7.48 27.16 4.01
C PRO A 351 -8.81 27.93 3.92
N SER A 352 -9.74 27.52 3.02
CA SER A 352 -11.06 28.14 2.88
C SER A 352 -12.03 27.70 3.97
N THR A 353 -11.94 26.44 4.43
CA THR A 353 -12.93 25.84 5.34
C THR A 353 -12.35 25.50 6.71
N GLY A 354 -11.02 25.36 6.82
CA GLY A 354 -10.32 24.84 8.00
C GLY A 354 -10.46 23.33 8.20
N GLU A 355 -11.17 22.62 7.31
CA GLU A 355 -11.34 21.18 7.40
C GLU A 355 -10.01 20.44 7.13
N LEU A 356 -9.78 19.36 7.89
CA LEU A 356 -8.62 18.51 7.68
C LEU A 356 -8.73 17.83 6.30
N TRP A 357 -7.77 18.10 5.43
CA TRP A 357 -7.71 17.52 4.10
C TRP A 357 -6.87 16.24 4.03
N TYR A 358 -5.78 16.23 4.83
CA TYR A 358 -4.96 15.04 5.03
C TYR A 358 -4.28 15.09 6.42
N PRO A 359 -4.19 13.96 7.15
CA PRO A 359 -3.61 13.92 8.50
C PRO A 359 -2.12 14.28 8.51
N GLY A 360 -1.67 14.80 9.64
CA GLY A 360 -0.27 15.13 9.89
C GLY A 360 0.53 13.97 10.48
N PHE A 361 1.77 14.26 10.83
CA PHE A 361 2.65 13.31 11.48
C PHE A 361 2.20 13.03 12.92
N GLU A 362 2.49 11.83 13.41
CA GLU A 362 2.17 11.47 14.79
C GLU A 362 3.34 11.79 15.72
N ARG A 363 3.03 12.04 16.99
CA ARG A 363 4.02 12.26 18.04
C ARG A 363 4.87 11.01 18.24
N GLY A 364 6.19 11.18 18.35
CA GLY A 364 7.17 10.09 18.34
C GLY A 364 7.86 9.88 16.98
N SER A 365 7.35 10.50 15.89
CA SER A 365 7.91 10.35 14.53
C SER A 365 8.98 11.40 14.18
N GLU A 366 9.28 12.35 15.05
CA GLU A 366 10.06 13.57 14.78
C GLU A 366 11.45 13.29 14.22
N MET A 367 12.06 12.17 14.62
CA MET A 367 13.38 11.76 14.13
C MET A 367 13.38 11.30 12.66
N GLY A 368 12.20 11.05 12.08
CA GLY A 368 12.00 10.77 10.66
C GLY A 368 11.82 12.01 9.78
N TRP A 369 11.57 13.21 10.36
CA TRP A 369 11.23 14.42 9.63
C TRP A 369 12.34 15.05 8.77
N PRO A 370 13.66 14.79 9.01
CA PRO A 370 14.71 15.40 8.17
C PRO A 370 14.54 15.20 6.66
N GLY A 371 13.84 14.15 6.23
CA GLY A 371 13.54 13.90 4.82
C GLY A 371 12.36 14.70 4.25
N HIS A 372 11.67 15.49 5.09
CA HIS A 372 10.42 16.20 4.75
C HIS A 372 10.43 17.67 5.14
N ILE A 373 11.51 18.17 5.75
CA ILE A 373 11.71 19.58 6.11
C ILE A 373 12.87 20.17 5.32
N GLY A 374 12.84 21.48 5.08
CA GLY A 374 13.80 22.16 4.21
C GLY A 374 13.53 21.87 2.73
N GLU A 375 14.16 20.86 2.16
CA GLU A 375 13.84 20.40 0.78
C GLU A 375 12.74 19.31 0.84
N PRO A 376 11.80 19.29 -0.13
CA PRO A 376 10.70 18.35 -0.10
C PRO A 376 11.14 16.93 -0.45
N PHE A 377 10.40 15.97 0.10
CA PHE A 377 10.53 14.60 -0.31
C PHE A 377 10.40 14.46 -1.84
N ILE A 378 11.25 13.65 -2.45
CA ILE A 378 11.42 13.66 -3.90
C ILE A 378 10.23 13.05 -4.66
N ILE A 379 9.56 12.05 -4.08
CA ILE A 379 8.50 11.29 -4.75
C ILE A 379 7.33 12.17 -5.21
N PRO A 380 6.78 13.09 -4.42
CA PRO A 380 5.69 13.97 -4.83
C PRO A 380 5.99 14.88 -6.02
N GLN A 381 7.26 15.21 -6.22
CA GLN A 381 7.66 16.22 -7.21
C GLN A 381 7.24 15.86 -8.64
N GLY A 382 7.22 14.56 -8.97
CA GLY A 382 6.77 14.12 -10.29
C GLY A 382 5.27 14.28 -10.49
N TYR A 383 4.45 14.05 -9.50
CA TYR A 383 3.02 14.30 -9.58
C TYR A 383 2.75 15.78 -9.87
N PHE A 384 3.39 16.68 -9.14
CA PHE A 384 3.22 18.10 -9.39
C PHE A 384 3.68 18.49 -10.80
N LYS A 385 4.88 18.10 -11.21
CA LYS A 385 5.47 18.50 -12.50
C LYS A 385 4.74 17.93 -13.70
N TRP A 386 4.46 16.61 -13.67
CA TRP A 386 4.04 15.89 -14.86
C TRP A 386 2.54 15.62 -14.94
N VAL A 387 1.85 15.64 -13.79
CA VAL A 387 0.44 15.31 -13.74
C VAL A 387 -0.42 16.53 -13.42
N LEU A 388 -0.07 17.29 -12.38
CA LEU A 388 -0.91 18.38 -11.89
C LEU A 388 -0.70 19.67 -12.70
N PHE A 389 0.55 20.07 -12.93
CA PHE A 389 0.90 21.35 -13.59
C PHE A 389 1.34 21.19 -15.05
N ASP A 390 1.75 20.00 -15.49
CA ASP A 390 2.30 19.76 -16.82
C ASP A 390 3.45 20.73 -17.16
N ASP A 391 4.28 20.99 -16.17
CA ASP A 391 5.44 21.88 -16.26
C ASP A 391 6.69 21.23 -15.65
N PRO A 392 7.69 20.80 -16.47
CA PRO A 392 8.93 20.20 -15.97
C PRO A 392 9.75 21.15 -15.07
N ASN A 393 9.52 22.46 -15.19
CA ASN A 393 10.23 23.49 -14.43
C ASN A 393 9.46 23.96 -13.19
N TRP A 394 8.28 23.36 -12.93
CA TRP A 394 7.51 23.72 -11.74
C TRP A 394 8.38 23.67 -10.48
N ASP A 395 8.32 24.75 -9.69
CA ASP A 395 9.05 24.91 -8.44
C ASP A 395 8.06 24.97 -7.28
N TRP A 396 8.15 24.02 -6.38
CA TRP A 396 7.30 23.93 -5.20
C TRP A 396 7.32 25.18 -4.31
N ARG A 397 8.38 25.99 -4.39
CA ARG A 397 8.53 27.26 -3.65
C ARG A 397 7.58 28.35 -4.12
N THR A 398 7.02 28.20 -5.30
CA THR A 398 6.05 29.15 -5.89
C THR A 398 4.62 28.82 -5.52
N PHE A 399 4.37 27.68 -4.85
CA PHE A 399 3.04 27.20 -4.47
C PHE A 399 2.77 27.51 -2.99
N ASP A 400 1.64 28.16 -2.70
CA ASP A 400 1.22 28.48 -1.34
C ASP A 400 0.11 27.53 -0.87
N PHE A 401 0.47 26.57 -0.02
CA PHE A 401 -0.48 25.58 0.53
C PHE A 401 -1.54 26.23 1.46
N GLU A 402 -1.33 27.45 1.91
CA GLU A 402 -2.25 28.21 2.76
C GLU A 402 -3.08 29.23 1.96
N ASP A 403 -2.85 29.38 0.65
CA ASP A 403 -3.67 30.21 -0.25
C ASP A 403 -4.86 29.42 -0.79
N PRO A 404 -6.10 29.96 -0.69
CA PRO A 404 -7.30 29.28 -1.19
C PRO A 404 -7.33 29.00 -2.69
N GLU A 405 -6.70 29.84 -3.53
CA GLU A 405 -6.70 29.69 -4.99
C GLU A 405 -5.74 28.56 -5.38
N ASP A 406 -4.53 28.55 -4.80
CA ASP A 406 -3.58 27.46 -4.99
C ASP A 406 -4.13 26.12 -4.45
N PHE A 407 -4.76 26.15 -3.28
CA PHE A 407 -5.35 24.94 -2.71
C PHE A 407 -6.50 24.37 -3.56
N ALA A 408 -7.23 25.21 -4.26
CA ALA A 408 -8.27 24.76 -5.19
C ALA A 408 -7.70 23.91 -6.33
N ILE A 409 -6.42 24.14 -6.74
CA ILE A 409 -5.74 23.30 -7.74
C ILE A 409 -5.53 21.88 -7.20
N LEU A 410 -5.16 21.73 -5.91
CA LEU A 410 -5.03 20.42 -5.27
C LEU A 410 -6.35 19.66 -5.25
N LYS A 411 -7.45 20.36 -4.94
CA LYS A 411 -8.81 19.77 -4.90
C LYS A 411 -9.26 19.33 -6.29
N ASP A 412 -9.01 20.13 -7.30
CA ASP A 412 -9.28 19.77 -8.69
C ASP A 412 -8.44 18.57 -9.13
N GLY A 413 -7.15 18.55 -8.79
CA GLY A 413 -6.25 17.40 -9.03
C GLY A 413 -6.73 16.12 -8.35
N ASP A 414 -7.16 16.19 -7.09
CA ASP A 414 -7.73 15.03 -6.37
C ASP A 414 -9.00 14.50 -7.07
N ALA A 415 -9.88 15.39 -7.50
CA ALA A 415 -11.10 15.01 -8.21
C ALA A 415 -10.81 14.34 -9.57
N ARG A 416 -9.82 14.84 -10.32
CA ARG A 416 -9.47 14.32 -11.66
C ARG A 416 -8.64 13.04 -11.60
N TYR A 417 -7.63 13.01 -10.76
CA TYR A 417 -6.60 11.94 -10.76
C TYR A 417 -6.79 10.93 -9.65
N GLY A 418 -7.60 11.25 -8.62
CA GLY A 418 -7.94 10.31 -7.55
C GLY A 418 -8.46 8.97 -8.05
N PRO A 419 -9.38 8.90 -9.03
CA PRO A 419 -9.85 7.63 -9.60
C PRO A 419 -8.75 6.74 -10.19
N ILE A 420 -7.60 7.33 -10.57
CA ILE A 420 -6.45 6.60 -11.12
C ILE A 420 -5.50 6.18 -10.01
N PHE A 421 -5.08 7.13 -9.16
CA PHE A 421 -3.98 6.90 -8.21
C PHE A 421 -4.43 6.45 -6.82
N ASN A 422 -5.69 6.73 -6.43
CA ASN A 422 -6.16 6.41 -5.09
C ASN A 422 -6.82 5.02 -5.03
N ALA A 423 -6.58 4.31 -3.93
CA ALA A 423 -7.20 3.04 -3.59
C ALA A 423 -7.99 3.22 -2.27
N VAL A 424 -9.13 3.91 -2.34
CA VAL A 424 -9.91 4.34 -1.16
C VAL A 424 -11.41 3.99 -1.24
N GLU A 425 -11.79 3.08 -2.14
CA GLU A 425 -13.16 2.57 -2.20
C GLU A 425 -13.51 1.89 -0.86
N PRO A 426 -14.52 2.36 -0.11
CA PRO A 426 -14.85 1.79 1.18
C PRO A 426 -15.78 0.59 1.12
N ASP A 427 -16.48 0.36 0.02
CA ASP A 427 -17.34 -0.80 -0.17
C ASP A 427 -16.53 -2.00 -0.65
N LEU A 428 -16.24 -2.91 0.27
CA LEU A 428 -15.54 -4.16 0.03
C LEU A 428 -16.48 -5.38 0.01
N THR A 429 -17.78 -5.17 -0.25
CA THR A 429 -18.79 -6.23 -0.24
C THR A 429 -18.40 -7.39 -1.16
N ALA A 430 -17.99 -7.11 -2.39
CA ALA A 430 -17.59 -8.14 -3.35
C ALA A 430 -16.40 -8.99 -2.85
N PHE A 431 -15.38 -8.36 -2.26
CA PHE A 431 -14.23 -9.06 -1.70
C PHE A 431 -14.63 -9.94 -0.49
N LYS A 432 -15.48 -9.41 0.40
CA LYS A 432 -16.01 -10.16 1.54
C LYS A 432 -16.85 -11.36 1.10
N GLU A 433 -17.75 -11.18 0.13
CA GLU A 433 -18.65 -12.26 -0.37
C GLU A 433 -17.89 -13.40 -1.04
N LEU A 434 -16.74 -13.13 -1.66
CA LEU A 434 -15.82 -14.15 -2.18
C LEU A 434 -15.01 -14.86 -1.09
N GLY A 435 -15.15 -14.47 0.18
CA GLY A 435 -14.42 -15.03 1.31
C GLY A 435 -13.06 -14.40 1.57
N GLY A 436 -12.71 -13.33 0.85
CA GLY A 436 -11.43 -12.62 0.96
C GLY A 436 -11.11 -12.14 2.36
N LYS A 437 -9.84 -12.15 2.73
CA LYS A 437 -9.32 -11.65 4.01
C LYS A 437 -8.28 -10.56 3.78
N LEU A 438 -8.39 -9.45 4.51
CA LEU A 438 -7.53 -8.28 4.39
C LEU A 438 -6.87 -7.94 5.73
N VAL A 439 -5.57 -7.89 5.76
CA VAL A 439 -4.78 -7.30 6.83
C VAL A 439 -4.18 -5.99 6.37
N LEU A 440 -4.48 -4.92 7.07
CA LEU A 440 -3.84 -3.62 6.92
C LEU A 440 -2.94 -3.39 8.13
N TRP A 441 -1.69 -3.02 7.91
CA TRP A 441 -0.79 -2.65 9.00
C TRP A 441 -0.05 -1.35 8.72
N HIS A 442 0.31 -0.59 9.77
CA HIS A 442 1.01 0.68 9.63
C HIS A 442 1.88 0.95 10.86
N GLY A 443 3.07 1.50 10.66
CA GLY A 443 3.92 1.99 11.75
C GLY A 443 3.44 3.35 12.26
N TRP A 444 3.34 3.54 13.58
CA TRP A 444 2.93 4.82 14.14
C TRP A 444 3.92 5.96 13.84
N ASN A 445 5.22 5.64 13.68
CA ASN A 445 6.27 6.63 13.41
C ASN A 445 6.58 6.77 11.91
N ASP A 446 5.66 6.33 11.04
CA ASP A 446 5.84 6.45 9.59
C ASP A 446 5.88 7.93 9.18
N GLN A 447 7.03 8.32 8.67
CA GLN A 447 7.32 9.68 8.24
C GLN A 447 7.03 9.93 6.75
N ASN A 448 6.90 8.85 5.94
CA ASN A 448 6.61 8.99 4.50
C ASN A 448 5.10 9.00 4.26
N ILE A 449 4.40 7.98 4.80
CA ILE A 449 2.94 7.89 4.69
C ILE A 449 2.37 7.86 6.10
N VAL A 450 1.75 8.95 6.50
CA VAL A 450 1.26 9.06 7.88
C VAL A 450 0.18 8.03 8.20
N PRO A 451 0.21 7.37 9.37
CA PRO A 451 -0.72 6.30 9.72
C PRO A 451 -2.18 6.75 9.80
N GLY A 452 -2.41 8.05 10.01
CA GLY A 452 -3.73 8.65 9.91
C GLY A 452 -4.46 8.36 8.61
N ASN A 453 -3.74 8.25 7.50
CA ASN A 453 -4.29 7.85 6.20
C ASN A 453 -4.94 6.46 6.23
N SER A 454 -4.25 5.46 6.82
CA SER A 454 -4.78 4.10 6.97
C SER A 454 -5.95 4.03 7.93
N ILE A 455 -5.91 4.80 9.03
CA ILE A 455 -7.00 4.87 10.01
C ILE A 455 -8.26 5.47 9.37
N ASP A 456 -8.11 6.54 8.59
CA ASP A 456 -9.23 7.17 7.89
C ASP A 456 -9.86 6.24 6.84
N TYR A 457 -9.03 5.52 6.09
CA TYR A 457 -9.53 4.52 5.14
C TYR A 457 -10.26 3.39 5.88
N TYR A 458 -9.64 2.80 6.90
CA TYR A 458 -10.26 1.74 7.69
C TYR A 458 -11.61 2.17 8.28
N ASN A 459 -11.68 3.36 8.88
CA ASN A 459 -12.91 3.91 9.43
C ASN A 459 -14.00 4.14 8.36
N SER A 460 -13.60 4.51 7.15
CA SER A 460 -14.55 4.64 6.03
C SER A 460 -15.14 3.29 5.63
N VAL A 461 -14.32 2.22 5.62
CA VAL A 461 -14.77 0.85 5.37
C VAL A 461 -15.66 0.36 6.53
N VAL A 462 -15.29 0.61 7.79
CA VAL A 462 -16.12 0.27 8.96
C VAL A 462 -17.51 0.88 8.82
N LYS A 463 -17.59 2.14 8.39
CA LYS A 463 -18.87 2.82 8.17
C LYS A 463 -19.66 2.19 7.00
N ALA A 464 -19.02 1.91 5.89
CA ALA A 464 -19.66 1.35 4.68
C ALA A 464 -20.13 -0.09 4.91
N MET A 465 -19.34 -0.90 5.59
CA MET A 465 -19.61 -2.33 5.83
C MET A 465 -20.53 -2.61 7.04
N GLY A 466 -21.08 -1.56 7.66
CA GLY A 466 -22.10 -1.68 8.70
C GLY A 466 -21.57 -1.93 10.10
N GLY A 467 -20.39 -1.45 10.42
CA GLY A 467 -19.78 -1.37 11.75
C GLY A 467 -18.54 -2.23 11.95
N LEU A 468 -17.85 -1.98 13.07
CA LEU A 468 -16.55 -2.56 13.38
C LEU A 468 -16.58 -4.09 13.40
N GLU A 469 -17.54 -4.68 14.11
CA GLU A 469 -17.68 -6.14 14.25
C GLU A 469 -17.77 -6.84 12.89
N LYS A 470 -18.65 -6.34 12.01
CA LYS A 470 -18.83 -6.90 10.66
C LYS A 470 -17.60 -6.73 9.76
N THR A 471 -16.87 -5.63 9.96
CA THR A 471 -15.65 -5.38 9.22
C THR A 471 -14.54 -6.30 9.70
N GLN A 472 -14.39 -6.52 10.99
CA GLN A 472 -13.34 -7.37 11.56
C GLN A 472 -13.52 -8.88 11.25
N GLU A 473 -14.65 -9.30 10.71
CA GLU A 473 -14.82 -10.65 10.16
C GLU A 473 -13.91 -10.95 8.96
N PHE A 474 -13.49 -9.90 8.21
CA PHE A 474 -12.72 -10.07 6.99
C PHE A 474 -11.59 -9.04 6.82
N PHE A 475 -11.61 -7.90 7.53
CA PHE A 475 -10.64 -6.83 7.42
C PHE A 475 -10.21 -6.32 8.80
N ARG A 476 -8.90 -6.32 9.07
CA ARG A 476 -8.33 -5.84 10.34
C ARG A 476 -7.16 -4.89 10.09
N LEU A 477 -7.08 -3.84 10.91
CA LEU A 477 -5.99 -2.87 10.93
C LEU A 477 -5.12 -3.10 12.17
N PHE A 478 -3.80 -3.10 11.98
CA PHE A 478 -2.78 -3.20 13.03
C PHE A 478 -1.84 -2.01 12.98
N LEU A 479 -1.66 -1.32 14.11
CA LEU A 479 -0.79 -0.16 14.23
C LEU A 479 0.41 -0.53 15.11
N LEU A 480 1.63 -0.38 14.58
CA LEU A 480 2.86 -0.84 15.20
C LEU A 480 3.55 0.35 15.88
N PRO A 481 3.64 0.35 17.24
CA PRO A 481 4.30 1.42 17.99
C PRO A 481 5.78 1.57 17.62
N GLY A 482 6.24 2.80 17.46
CA GLY A 482 7.65 3.12 17.22
C GLY A 482 8.22 2.61 15.90
N VAL A 483 7.38 2.11 14.99
CA VAL A 483 7.79 1.58 13.68
C VAL A 483 7.68 2.67 12.62
N THR A 484 8.73 2.80 11.81
CA THR A 484 8.81 3.75 10.70
C THR A 484 8.26 3.17 9.40
N HIS A 485 8.50 3.82 8.26
CA HIS A 485 7.94 3.41 6.97
C HIS A 485 8.37 1.99 6.56
N CYS A 486 7.41 1.08 6.43
CA CYS A 486 7.61 -0.33 6.05
C CYS A 486 8.49 -1.17 7.00
N GLY A 487 8.88 -0.64 8.16
CA GLY A 487 9.74 -1.32 9.13
C GLY A 487 10.80 -0.38 9.71
N GLY A 488 11.65 -0.91 10.60
CA GLY A 488 12.64 -0.09 11.31
C GLY A 488 12.04 0.72 12.46
N GLY A 489 12.75 1.78 12.89
CA GLY A 489 12.39 2.54 14.09
C GLY A 489 12.78 1.84 15.39
N ASP A 490 12.29 2.31 16.53
CA ASP A 490 12.65 1.80 17.86
C ASP A 490 11.71 0.70 18.36
N GLY A 491 10.51 0.62 17.78
CA GLY A 491 9.50 -0.39 18.10
C GLY A 491 9.73 -1.76 17.48
N PRO A 492 8.94 -2.77 17.87
CA PRO A 492 8.99 -4.11 17.28
C PRO A 492 8.40 -4.09 15.87
N ASP A 493 9.25 -4.28 14.86
CA ASP A 493 8.96 -4.09 13.44
C ASP A 493 8.83 -5.38 12.62
N SER A 494 9.06 -6.55 13.24
CA SER A 494 9.09 -7.83 12.52
C SER A 494 7.87 -8.68 12.83
N VAL A 495 7.01 -8.89 11.82
CA VAL A 495 5.84 -9.78 11.85
C VAL A 495 5.83 -10.62 10.58
N ASP A 496 5.55 -11.92 10.70
CA ASP A 496 5.30 -12.79 9.53
C ASP A 496 3.85 -12.61 9.04
N TRP A 497 3.61 -11.50 8.35
CA TRP A 497 2.28 -11.16 7.85
C TRP A 497 1.71 -12.18 6.87
N LEU A 498 2.58 -12.85 6.08
CA LEU A 498 2.13 -13.90 5.15
C LEU A 498 1.63 -15.13 5.91
N ALA A 499 2.27 -15.51 7.02
CA ALA A 499 1.74 -16.58 7.87
C ALA A 499 0.44 -16.18 8.57
N VAL A 500 0.31 -14.93 9.01
CA VAL A 500 -0.91 -14.41 9.63
C VAL A 500 -2.10 -14.49 8.68
N ILE A 501 -1.95 -13.98 7.45
CA ILE A 501 -3.06 -13.99 6.48
C ILE A 501 -3.37 -15.40 6.01
N GLN A 502 -2.36 -16.26 5.85
CA GLN A 502 -2.53 -17.66 5.50
C GLN A 502 -3.38 -18.40 6.54
N ALA A 503 -3.07 -18.30 7.83
CA ALA A 503 -3.84 -18.91 8.89
C ALA A 503 -5.29 -18.41 8.91
N TRP A 504 -5.51 -17.14 8.62
CA TRP A 504 -6.86 -16.60 8.55
C TRP A 504 -7.66 -17.14 7.38
N VAL A 505 -7.06 -17.24 6.19
CA VAL A 505 -7.73 -17.76 4.98
C VAL A 505 -7.97 -19.26 5.07
N GLU A 506 -6.94 -20.05 5.44
CA GLU A 506 -6.97 -21.50 5.32
C GLU A 506 -7.55 -22.21 6.56
N ASP A 507 -7.23 -21.69 7.75
CA ASP A 507 -7.62 -22.32 9.02
C ASP A 507 -8.78 -21.57 9.70
N GLY A 508 -9.21 -20.42 9.17
CA GLY A 508 -10.23 -19.56 9.76
C GLY A 508 -9.77 -18.86 11.06
N VAL A 509 -8.48 -18.88 11.35
CA VAL A 509 -7.90 -18.26 12.55
C VAL A 509 -7.72 -16.76 12.35
N ALA A 510 -8.74 -16.00 12.72
CA ALA A 510 -8.68 -14.54 12.65
C ALA A 510 -7.62 -13.99 13.62
N PRO A 511 -6.76 -13.02 13.21
CA PRO A 511 -5.69 -12.51 14.06
C PRO A 511 -6.22 -11.54 15.13
N ASP A 512 -6.67 -12.05 16.27
CA ASP A 512 -7.13 -11.24 17.42
C ASP A 512 -5.96 -10.48 18.08
N GLN A 513 -4.75 -10.90 17.84
CA GLN A 513 -3.49 -10.19 18.07
C GLN A 513 -2.41 -10.82 17.21
N VAL A 514 -1.36 -10.07 16.92
CA VAL A 514 -0.13 -10.57 16.30
C VAL A 514 1.06 -10.23 17.20
N ILE A 515 2.07 -11.09 17.23
CA ILE A 515 3.28 -10.82 18.01
C ILE A 515 4.34 -10.23 17.07
N ALA A 516 4.70 -8.98 17.32
CA ALA A 516 5.82 -8.33 16.67
C ALA A 516 7.10 -8.50 17.48
N ALA A 517 8.23 -8.63 16.80
CA ALA A 517 9.53 -8.74 17.41
C ALA A 517 10.47 -7.61 16.98
N LYS A 518 11.29 -7.12 17.91
CA LYS A 518 12.45 -6.29 17.62
C LYS A 518 13.70 -7.14 17.71
N TYR A 519 14.49 -7.10 16.66
CA TYR A 519 15.76 -7.80 16.61
C TYR A 519 16.94 -6.85 16.82
N ASP A 520 18.08 -7.42 17.20
CA ASP A 520 19.37 -6.71 17.17
C ASP A 520 19.76 -6.35 15.72
N LYS A 521 20.78 -5.50 15.56
CA LYS A 521 21.25 -5.04 14.22
C LYS A 521 21.66 -6.17 13.27
N LEU A 522 22.07 -7.33 13.81
CA LEU A 522 22.43 -8.51 13.03
C LEU A 522 21.23 -9.43 12.76
N ARG A 523 20.06 -9.09 13.30
CA ARG A 523 18.82 -9.89 13.24
C ARG A 523 18.97 -11.32 13.77
N ILE A 524 19.84 -11.51 14.78
CA ILE A 524 20.11 -12.80 15.41
C ILE A 524 19.31 -12.95 16.72
N ASN A 525 19.30 -11.91 17.56
CA ASN A 525 18.68 -11.97 18.87
C ASN A 525 17.41 -11.13 18.89
N VAL A 526 16.33 -11.68 19.47
CA VAL A 526 15.13 -10.93 19.79
C VAL A 526 15.41 -10.09 21.03
N LEU A 527 15.28 -8.78 20.91
CA LEU A 527 15.46 -7.80 21.98
C LEU A 527 14.15 -7.52 22.72
N ARG A 528 13.04 -7.51 21.99
CA ARG A 528 11.72 -7.19 22.52
C ARG A 528 10.65 -7.88 21.69
N THR A 529 9.57 -8.29 22.31
CA THR A 529 8.32 -8.68 21.66
C THR A 529 7.17 -7.84 22.20
N ARG A 530 6.15 -7.59 21.35
CA ARG A 530 4.94 -6.85 21.72
C ARG A 530 3.73 -7.45 21.03
N PRO A 531 2.57 -7.62 21.69
CA PRO A 531 1.34 -7.92 20.99
C PRO A 531 0.87 -6.66 20.27
N ILE A 532 0.63 -6.78 18.98
CA ILE A 532 -0.03 -5.74 18.20
C ILE A 532 -1.50 -6.11 18.10
N CYS A 533 -2.34 -5.21 18.56
CA CYS A 533 -3.78 -5.43 18.69
C CYS A 533 -4.53 -4.89 17.46
N PRO A 534 -5.66 -5.50 17.07
CA PRO A 534 -6.49 -4.96 16.00
C PRO A 534 -7.10 -3.62 16.44
N TYR A 535 -6.91 -2.58 15.63
CA TYR A 535 -7.47 -1.25 15.90
C TYR A 535 -9.01 -1.32 16.09
N PRO A 536 -9.59 -0.61 17.08
CA PRO A 536 -9.01 0.46 17.90
C PRO A 536 -8.32 0.01 19.20
N GLN A 537 -8.10 -1.27 19.42
CA GLN A 537 -7.39 -1.76 20.61
C GLN A 537 -5.88 -1.46 20.51
N PHE A 538 -5.22 -1.40 21.69
CA PHE A 538 -3.79 -1.26 21.83
C PHE A 538 -3.26 -2.15 22.96
N ALA A 539 -1.93 -2.37 22.99
CA ALA A 539 -1.29 -3.16 24.02
C ALA A 539 -1.24 -2.39 25.35
N VAL A 540 -1.61 -3.03 26.45
CA VAL A 540 -1.51 -2.49 27.79
C VAL A 540 -0.69 -3.43 28.66
N TYR A 541 0.31 -2.91 29.33
CA TYR A 541 1.13 -3.67 30.26
C TYR A 541 0.33 -4.14 31.49
N LYS A 542 0.52 -5.42 31.89
CA LYS A 542 -0.19 -6.02 33.02
C LYS A 542 0.33 -5.56 34.39
N GLY A 543 1.40 -4.72 34.42
CA GLY A 543 2.01 -4.20 35.63
C GLY A 543 2.97 -5.15 36.34
N THR A 544 3.25 -6.32 35.77
CA THR A 544 4.21 -7.31 36.30
C THR A 544 4.86 -8.10 35.18
N GLY A 545 6.12 -8.49 35.38
CA GLY A 545 6.93 -9.26 34.42
C GLY A 545 7.87 -8.39 33.60
N ASP A 546 8.57 -9.00 32.64
CA ASP A 546 9.51 -8.31 31.75
C ASP A 546 8.73 -7.49 30.71
N THR A 547 9.01 -6.18 30.65
CA THR A 547 8.40 -5.28 29.67
C THR A 547 8.84 -5.54 28.24
N ASN A 548 9.85 -6.38 28.01
CA ASN A 548 10.26 -6.82 26.68
C ASN A 548 9.58 -8.12 26.21
N ASP A 549 8.71 -8.71 27.03
CA ASP A 549 7.98 -9.93 26.69
C ASP A 549 6.50 -9.66 26.46
N ALA A 550 6.03 -9.96 25.26
CA ALA A 550 4.64 -9.81 24.83
C ALA A 550 3.62 -10.51 25.77
N ALA A 551 4.04 -11.59 26.46
CA ALA A 551 3.18 -12.32 27.41
C ALA A 551 2.72 -11.44 28.58
N ASN A 552 3.39 -10.35 28.88
CA ASN A 552 3.08 -9.44 29.99
C ASN A 552 2.17 -8.26 29.58
N PHE A 553 1.63 -8.30 28.37
CA PHE A 553 0.66 -7.32 27.85
C PHE A 553 -0.69 -7.97 27.54
N THR A 554 -1.70 -7.14 27.38
CA THR A 554 -3.04 -7.53 26.94
C THR A 554 -3.59 -6.49 25.99
N CYS A 555 -4.42 -6.90 25.03
CA CYS A 555 -5.16 -5.97 24.18
C CYS A 555 -6.34 -5.38 24.94
N ALA A 556 -6.47 -4.06 24.91
CA ALA A 556 -7.58 -3.33 25.51
C ALA A 556 -8.11 -2.26 24.56
N ALA A 557 -9.39 -1.94 24.69
CA ALA A 557 -9.98 -0.77 24.03
C ALA A 557 -9.48 0.52 24.70
N PRO A 558 -9.45 1.66 23.97
CA PRO A 558 -9.09 2.97 24.51
C PRO A 558 -9.94 3.40 25.70
#